data_2c2270c2f185bb4c842aaf1d724632f1
#
_entry.id   2c2270c2f185bb4c842aaf1d724632f1
#
_cell.length_a   1.000
_cell.length_b   1.000
_cell.length_c   1.000
_cell.angle_alpha   90.00
_cell.angle_beta   90.00
_cell.angle_gamma   90.00
#
_symmetry.space_group_name_H-M   'P 1'
#
loop_
_entity.id
_entity.type
_entity.pdbx_description
1 polymer ?
#
loop_
_entity_poly.entity_id
_entity_poly.type
_entity_poly.pdbx_seq_one_letter_code
_entity_poly.pdbx_strand_id
1 'polypeptide(L)'
;MALKIEKTFQVNEPVEKVWDFLSDPRKVATCVPGAQITEKVDEKTYKGAISVKVGPSVTDYKGEVRIVRLDNQNHEIEILGKGQDVRGRGSASMKMTGKLRALPDGGTEVISVSEINVVGILAQMGSRIITEVSNIMFGEFIKSFQERLQQPSEGSSETREVKPIKAGSMAWEAAKGVFRGKS
;
A
#
# COMPACT_ATOMS: atom_id res chain seq x y z
N MET A 1 10.84 16.45 10.53
CA MET A 1 11.29 15.17 11.13
C MET A 1 11.52 14.17 10.03
N ALA A 2 12.70 13.61 9.97
CA ALA A 2 13.09 12.67 8.92
C ALA A 2 13.26 11.26 9.51
N LEU A 3 12.71 10.27 8.81
CA LEU A 3 12.76 8.88 9.24
C LEU A 3 13.15 8.01 8.05
N LYS A 4 13.91 6.96 8.33
CA LYS A 4 14.22 5.96 7.31
C LYS A 4 13.65 4.63 7.77
N ILE A 5 12.86 4.00 6.92
CA ILE A 5 12.20 2.73 7.23
C ILE A 5 12.59 1.72 6.16
N GLU A 6 13.17 0.61 6.60
CA GLU A 6 13.57 -0.47 5.69
C GLU A 6 12.73 -1.69 5.99
N LYS A 7 12.18 -2.30 4.98
CA LYS A 7 11.33 -3.48 5.12
C LYS A 7 11.71 -4.51 4.08
N THR A 8 11.79 -5.76 4.50
CA THR A 8 12.04 -6.89 3.60
C THR A 8 11.06 -7.99 3.96
N PHE A 9 10.43 -8.57 2.95
CA PHE A 9 9.53 -9.69 3.18
C PHE A 9 9.55 -10.60 1.96
N GLN A 10 9.00 -11.81 2.12
CA GLN A 10 8.97 -12.79 1.04
C GLN A 10 7.55 -13.22 0.77
N VAL A 11 7.25 -13.49 -0.49
CA VAL A 11 5.96 -14.02 -0.90
C VAL A 11 6.17 -15.24 -1.78
N ASN A 12 5.22 -16.15 -1.72
CA ASN A 12 5.32 -17.42 -2.41
C ASN A 12 4.72 -17.34 -3.81
N GLU A 13 5.13 -16.34 -4.56
CA GLU A 13 4.64 -16.10 -5.92
C GLU A 13 5.80 -15.72 -6.82
N PRO A 14 5.71 -16.00 -8.13
CA PRO A 14 6.79 -15.67 -9.06
C PRO A 14 7.02 -14.16 -9.14
N VAL A 15 8.28 -13.80 -9.40
CA VAL A 15 8.69 -12.41 -9.41
C VAL A 15 7.89 -11.55 -10.41
N GLU A 16 7.55 -12.12 -11.57
CA GLU A 16 6.80 -11.36 -12.56
C GLU A 16 5.39 -11.00 -12.05
N LYS A 17 4.76 -11.93 -11.36
CA LYS A 17 3.44 -11.69 -10.81
C LYS A 17 3.49 -10.62 -9.72
N VAL A 18 4.50 -10.69 -8.87
CA VAL A 18 4.68 -9.72 -7.79
C VAL A 18 4.99 -8.34 -8.39
N TRP A 19 5.83 -8.31 -9.42
CA TRP A 19 6.19 -7.06 -10.08
C TRP A 19 4.99 -6.38 -10.74
N ASP A 20 4.17 -7.15 -11.44
CA ASP A 20 2.97 -6.60 -12.08
C ASP A 20 2.07 -5.90 -11.08
N PHE A 21 2.01 -6.40 -9.86
CA PHE A 21 1.19 -5.78 -8.83
C PHE A 21 1.89 -4.56 -8.23
N LEU A 22 3.14 -4.72 -7.82
CA LEU A 22 3.83 -3.68 -7.06
C LEU A 22 4.28 -2.50 -7.91
N SER A 23 4.35 -2.66 -9.22
CA SER A 23 4.72 -1.56 -10.09
C SER A 23 3.52 -0.68 -10.50
N ASP A 24 2.32 -1.02 -10.05
CA ASP A 24 1.12 -0.25 -10.37
C ASP A 24 0.58 0.42 -9.11
N PRO A 25 0.71 1.76 -8.99
CA PRO A 25 0.24 2.45 -7.79
C PRO A 25 -1.23 2.24 -7.47
N ARG A 26 -2.07 2.02 -8.48
CA ARG A 26 -3.49 1.81 -8.21
C ARG A 26 -3.74 0.46 -7.54
N LYS A 27 -2.99 -0.55 -7.94
CA LYS A 27 -3.09 -1.85 -7.28
C LYS A 27 -2.53 -1.79 -5.87
N VAL A 28 -1.38 -1.15 -5.71
CA VAL A 28 -0.74 -1.02 -4.40
C VAL A 28 -1.64 -0.27 -3.42
N ALA A 29 -2.29 0.78 -3.88
CA ALA A 29 -3.16 1.58 -3.00
C ALA A 29 -4.30 0.75 -2.41
N THR A 30 -4.75 -0.29 -3.10
CA THR A 30 -5.83 -1.14 -2.56
C THR A 30 -5.38 -1.94 -1.35
N CYS A 31 -4.07 -2.04 -1.12
CA CYS A 31 -3.54 -2.79 0.01
C CYS A 31 -3.07 -1.89 1.16
N VAL A 32 -3.00 -0.58 0.93
CA VAL A 32 -2.54 0.36 1.96
C VAL A 32 -3.76 0.84 2.74
N PRO A 33 -3.81 0.60 4.06
CA PRO A 33 -5.00 0.99 4.84
C PRO A 33 -5.27 2.49 4.73
N GLY A 34 -6.51 2.83 4.41
CA GLY A 34 -6.94 4.22 4.35
C GLY A 34 -6.56 4.98 3.10
N ALA A 35 -5.86 4.34 2.16
CA ALA A 35 -5.40 5.02 0.95
C ALA A 35 -6.35 4.80 -0.21
N GLN A 36 -6.42 5.79 -1.09
CA GLN A 36 -7.12 5.62 -2.36
C GLN A 36 -6.51 6.53 -3.42
N ILE A 37 -6.48 6.04 -4.65
CA ILE A 37 -6.08 6.84 -5.80
C ILE A 37 -7.34 7.52 -6.32
N THR A 38 -7.30 8.83 -6.47
CA THR A 38 -8.45 9.61 -6.91
C THR A 38 -8.35 10.03 -8.37
N GLU A 39 -7.14 10.09 -8.90
CA GLU A 39 -6.95 10.54 -10.29
C GLU A 39 -5.63 10.04 -10.83
N LYS A 40 -5.62 9.57 -12.08
CA LYS A 40 -4.38 9.29 -12.80
C LYS A 40 -4.08 10.51 -13.65
N VAL A 41 -3.03 11.25 -13.29
CA VAL A 41 -2.67 12.48 -13.99
C VAL A 41 -1.98 12.16 -15.31
N ASP A 42 -1.00 11.26 -15.27
CA ASP A 42 -0.32 10.75 -16.46
C ASP A 42 0.21 9.35 -16.15
N GLU A 43 1.05 8.82 -17.03
CA GLU A 43 1.49 7.44 -16.89
C GLU A 43 2.31 7.18 -15.62
N LYS A 44 2.86 8.23 -15.02
CA LYS A 44 3.73 8.08 -13.85
C LYS A 44 3.24 8.83 -12.64
N THR A 45 2.19 9.63 -12.76
CA THR A 45 1.74 10.51 -11.68
C THR A 45 0.29 10.23 -11.33
N TYR A 46 0.03 10.05 -10.04
CA TYR A 46 -1.30 9.75 -9.53
C TYR A 46 -1.59 10.65 -8.35
N LYS A 47 -2.81 11.15 -8.29
CA LYS A 47 -3.27 11.88 -7.11
C LYS A 47 -4.04 10.92 -6.21
N GLY A 48 -3.99 11.17 -4.93
CA GLY A 48 -4.67 10.31 -3.98
C GLY A 48 -4.87 10.94 -2.64
N ALA A 49 -5.44 10.17 -1.76
CA ALA A 49 -5.72 10.58 -0.40
C ALA A 49 -5.43 9.41 0.52
N ILE A 50 -5.09 9.72 1.76
CA ILE A 50 -4.87 8.69 2.76
C ILE A 50 -5.33 9.21 4.11
N SER A 51 -6.04 8.36 4.86
CA SER A 51 -6.42 8.63 6.23
C SER A 51 -5.54 7.78 7.14
N VAL A 52 -4.85 8.42 8.05
CA VAL A 52 -3.94 7.73 8.97
C VAL A 52 -4.48 7.88 10.39
N LYS A 53 -4.66 6.74 11.05
CA LYS A 53 -5.13 6.75 12.42
C LYS A 53 -3.94 6.65 13.37
N VAL A 54 -3.82 7.62 14.25
CA VAL A 54 -2.74 7.66 15.22
C VAL A 54 -3.39 7.83 16.60
N GLY A 55 -3.43 6.72 17.36
CA GLY A 55 -4.15 6.72 18.62
C GLY A 55 -5.62 7.06 18.42
N PRO A 56 -6.17 8.01 19.16
CA PRO A 56 -7.58 8.41 18.99
C PRO A 56 -7.78 9.40 17.84
N SER A 57 -6.69 9.84 17.21
CA SER A 57 -6.78 10.88 16.17
C SER A 57 -6.74 10.29 14.79
N VAL A 58 -7.41 10.95 13.85
CA VAL A 58 -7.35 10.61 12.44
C VAL A 58 -6.85 11.84 11.70
N THR A 59 -5.84 11.67 10.86
CA THR A 59 -5.36 12.74 10.00
C THR A 59 -5.58 12.34 8.55
N ASP A 60 -6.08 13.28 7.75
CA ASP A 60 -6.39 13.04 6.36
C ASP A 60 -5.45 13.87 5.49
N TYR A 61 -4.79 13.21 4.56
CA TYR A 61 -3.84 13.85 3.65
C TYR A 61 -4.29 13.70 2.22
N LYS A 62 -4.08 14.73 1.43
CA LYS A 62 -4.24 14.68 -0.02
C LYS A 62 -2.91 14.99 -0.65
N GLY A 63 -2.61 14.31 -1.73
CA GLY A 63 -1.34 14.55 -2.38
C GLY A 63 -1.18 13.75 -3.65
N GLU A 64 0.09 13.50 -3.98
CA GLU A 64 0.37 12.77 -5.21
C GLU A 64 1.56 11.86 -5.04
N VAL A 65 1.58 10.79 -5.83
CA VAL A 65 2.72 9.90 -5.94
C VAL A 65 3.17 9.90 -7.38
N ARG A 66 4.48 9.87 -7.57
CA ARG A 66 5.06 9.87 -8.90
C ARG A 66 6.15 8.83 -8.99
N ILE A 67 6.09 8.01 -10.03
CA ILE A 67 7.13 7.04 -10.31
C ILE A 67 8.24 7.77 -11.04
N VAL A 68 9.41 7.88 -10.41
CA VAL A 68 10.53 8.58 -11.02
C VAL A 68 11.51 7.64 -11.70
N ARG A 69 11.46 6.35 -11.38
CA ARG A 69 12.28 5.34 -12.05
C ARG A 69 11.53 4.02 -12.03
N LEU A 70 11.49 3.37 -13.16
CA LEU A 70 10.84 2.06 -13.30
C LEU A 70 11.72 1.19 -14.19
N ASP A 71 12.34 0.19 -13.60
CA ASP A 71 13.23 -0.71 -14.30
C ASP A 71 12.62 -2.10 -14.33
N ASN A 72 11.97 -2.43 -15.44
CA ASN A 72 11.27 -3.70 -15.58
C ASN A 72 12.20 -4.90 -15.71
N GLN A 73 13.44 -4.67 -16.09
CA GLN A 73 14.38 -5.78 -16.23
C GLN A 73 14.96 -6.20 -14.88
N ASN A 74 15.30 -5.22 -14.06
CA ASN A 74 15.89 -5.51 -12.75
C ASN A 74 14.87 -5.47 -11.63
N HIS A 75 13.61 -5.19 -11.95
CA HIS A 75 12.50 -5.09 -10.99
C HIS A 75 12.82 -4.10 -9.87
N GLU A 76 13.17 -2.88 -10.30
CA GLU A 76 13.44 -1.80 -9.36
C GLU A 76 12.53 -0.62 -9.66
N ILE A 77 12.06 0.03 -8.61
CA ILE A 77 11.17 1.17 -8.76
C ILE A 77 11.56 2.24 -7.75
N GLU A 78 11.43 3.49 -8.16
CA GLU A 78 11.61 4.61 -7.25
C GLU A 78 10.39 5.51 -7.35
N ILE A 79 9.84 5.86 -6.20
CA ILE A 79 8.59 6.62 -6.11
C ILE A 79 8.80 7.80 -5.18
N LEU A 80 8.30 8.94 -5.58
CA LEU A 80 8.21 10.12 -4.71
C LEU A 80 6.74 10.34 -4.37
N GLY A 81 6.49 10.62 -3.10
CA GLY A 81 5.15 10.96 -2.64
C GLY A 81 5.19 12.24 -1.83
N LYS A 82 4.13 13.02 -1.89
CA LYS A 82 3.98 14.17 -1.04
C LYS A 82 2.50 14.43 -0.80
N GLY A 83 2.21 14.93 0.38
CA GLY A 83 0.83 15.19 0.75
C GLY A 83 0.73 16.27 1.79
N GLN A 84 -0.43 16.84 1.90
CA GLN A 84 -0.72 17.87 2.88
C GLN A 84 -1.97 17.50 3.65
N ASP A 85 -1.94 17.79 4.94
CA ASP A 85 -3.10 17.59 5.78
C ASP A 85 -4.25 18.46 5.27
N VAL A 86 -5.43 17.89 5.12
CA VAL A 86 -6.57 18.61 4.54
C VAL A 86 -7.02 19.78 5.41
N ARG A 87 -6.63 19.78 6.69
CA ARG A 87 -6.96 20.87 7.60
C ARG A 87 -5.79 21.85 7.78
N GLY A 88 -4.73 21.67 6.98
CA GLY A 88 -3.61 22.61 7.03
C GLY A 88 -2.68 22.46 8.22
N ARG A 89 -2.68 21.31 8.88
CA ARG A 89 -1.91 21.11 10.11
C ARG A 89 -0.54 20.50 9.87
N GLY A 90 -0.16 20.25 8.63
CA GLY A 90 1.15 19.71 8.33
C GLY A 90 1.25 19.10 6.95
N SER A 91 2.42 18.52 6.68
CA SER A 91 2.67 17.89 5.40
C SER A 91 3.61 16.71 5.59
N ALA A 92 3.68 15.87 4.57
CA ALA A 92 4.57 14.73 4.56
C ALA A 92 5.11 14.50 3.16
N SER A 93 6.33 14.02 3.09
CA SER A 93 6.90 13.60 1.81
C SER A 93 7.62 12.27 2.01
N MET A 94 7.76 11.52 0.92
CA MET A 94 8.35 10.21 0.97
C MET A 94 9.11 9.95 -0.31
N LYS A 95 10.31 9.37 -0.16
CA LYS A 95 11.03 8.78 -1.29
C LYS A 95 11.16 7.30 -0.98
N MET A 96 10.64 6.45 -1.85
CA MET A 96 10.70 5.02 -1.63
C MET A 96 11.40 4.36 -2.81
N THR A 97 12.32 3.44 -2.49
CA THR A 97 12.91 2.56 -3.50
C THR A 97 12.46 1.15 -3.18
N GLY A 98 12.07 0.43 -4.22
CA GLY A 98 11.65 -0.95 -4.09
C GLY A 98 12.42 -1.83 -5.05
N LYS A 99 12.72 -3.05 -4.62
CA LYS A 99 13.44 -4.01 -5.44
C LYS A 99 12.90 -5.40 -5.18
N LEU A 100 12.71 -6.16 -6.24
CA LEU A 100 12.29 -7.55 -6.14
C LEU A 100 13.43 -8.45 -6.56
N ARG A 101 13.53 -9.58 -5.88
CA ARG A 101 14.55 -10.60 -6.20
C ARG A 101 13.89 -11.97 -6.22
N ALA A 102 14.08 -12.69 -7.32
CA ALA A 102 13.56 -14.05 -7.43
C ALA A 102 14.33 -14.96 -6.48
N LEU A 103 13.61 -15.82 -5.77
CA LEU A 103 14.22 -16.78 -4.87
C LEU A 103 14.35 -18.15 -5.53
N PRO A 104 15.31 -18.97 -5.09
CA PRO A 104 15.52 -20.29 -5.70
C PRO A 104 14.28 -21.19 -5.67
N ASP A 105 13.39 -21.00 -4.70
CA ASP A 105 12.20 -21.84 -4.58
C ASP A 105 11.02 -21.35 -5.43
N GLY A 106 11.24 -20.34 -6.26
CA GLY A 106 10.18 -19.80 -7.10
C GLY A 106 9.42 -18.65 -6.48
N GLY A 107 9.73 -18.28 -5.23
CA GLY A 107 9.11 -17.14 -4.58
C GLY A 107 9.85 -15.85 -4.88
N THR A 108 9.47 -14.80 -4.19
CA THR A 108 10.03 -13.47 -4.40
C THR A 108 10.35 -12.80 -3.07
N GLU A 109 11.51 -12.17 -3.02
CA GLU A 109 11.86 -11.30 -1.90
C GLU A 109 11.61 -9.86 -2.32
N VAL A 110 10.92 -9.12 -1.45
CA VAL A 110 10.60 -7.71 -1.69
C VAL A 110 11.40 -6.88 -0.69
N ILE A 111 12.18 -5.95 -1.18
CA ILE A 111 13.00 -5.07 -0.34
C ILE A 111 12.55 -3.64 -0.61
N SER A 112 12.20 -2.90 0.44
CA SER A 112 11.84 -1.51 0.29
C SER A 112 12.56 -0.63 1.29
N VAL A 113 12.94 0.54 0.85
CA VAL A 113 13.57 1.56 1.69
C VAL A 113 12.78 2.85 1.48
N SER A 114 12.26 3.39 2.56
CA SER A 114 11.48 4.62 2.52
C SER A 114 12.15 5.68 3.37
N GLU A 115 12.36 6.85 2.79
CA GLU A 115 12.81 8.03 3.51
C GLU A 115 11.59 8.94 3.62
N ILE A 116 11.17 9.19 4.84
CA ILE A 116 9.93 9.92 5.11
C ILE A 116 10.27 11.19 5.87
N ASN A 117 9.67 12.30 5.46
CA ASN A 117 9.82 13.55 6.16
C ASN A 117 8.43 14.07 6.50
N VAL A 118 8.16 14.32 7.77
CA VAL A 118 6.87 14.83 8.24
C VAL A 118 7.07 16.15 8.96
N VAL A 119 6.11 17.04 8.76
CA VAL A 119 6.10 18.37 9.37
C VAL A 119 4.71 18.60 9.93
N GLY A 120 4.64 19.26 11.06
CA GLY A 120 3.37 19.64 11.66
C GLY A 120 2.83 18.62 12.64
N ILE A 121 1.54 18.36 12.58
CA ILE A 121 0.88 17.58 13.61
C ILE A 121 1.43 16.17 13.80
N LEU A 122 1.77 15.48 12.71
CA LEU A 122 2.35 14.14 12.86
C LEU A 122 3.75 14.20 13.47
N ALA A 123 4.53 15.21 13.10
CA ALA A 123 5.87 15.35 13.66
C ALA A 123 5.83 15.53 15.17
N GLN A 124 4.80 16.17 15.68
CA GLN A 124 4.65 16.39 17.11
C GLN A 124 4.42 15.10 17.90
N MET A 125 3.99 14.05 17.24
CA MET A 125 3.78 12.77 17.89
C MET A 125 5.10 12.06 18.21
N GLY A 126 6.19 12.47 17.56
CA GLY A 126 7.50 11.87 17.79
C GLY A 126 7.79 10.69 16.86
N SER A 127 9.08 10.44 16.65
CA SER A 127 9.50 9.40 15.71
C SER A 127 9.05 8.01 16.12
N ARG A 128 8.99 7.75 17.42
CA ARG A 128 8.59 6.44 17.91
C ARG A 128 7.15 6.11 17.48
N ILE A 129 6.24 7.06 17.64
CA ILE A 129 4.84 6.84 17.28
C ILE A 129 4.71 6.68 15.78
N ILE A 130 5.41 7.51 15.00
CA ILE A 130 5.37 7.41 13.54
C ILE A 130 5.89 6.04 13.08
N THR A 131 6.97 5.57 13.70
CA THR A 131 7.52 4.27 13.36
C THR A 131 6.54 3.14 13.70
N GLU A 132 5.88 3.22 14.85
CA GLU A 132 4.89 2.21 15.22
C GLU A 132 3.72 2.17 14.25
N VAL A 133 3.19 3.34 13.89
CA VAL A 133 2.10 3.42 12.93
C VAL A 133 2.53 2.86 11.57
N SER A 134 3.76 3.19 11.14
CA SER A 134 4.28 2.69 9.88
C SER A 134 4.40 1.16 9.91
N ASN A 135 4.83 0.59 11.03
CA ASN A 135 4.94 -0.86 11.14
C ASN A 135 3.57 -1.53 11.07
N ILE A 136 2.56 -0.94 11.71
CA ILE A 136 1.20 -1.47 11.66
C ILE A 136 0.66 -1.41 10.23
N MET A 137 0.84 -0.27 9.57
CA MET A 137 0.37 -0.11 8.20
C MET A 137 1.07 -1.09 7.26
N PHE A 138 2.36 -1.31 7.48
CA PHE A 138 3.10 -2.23 6.65
C PHE A 138 2.62 -3.67 6.85
N GLY A 139 2.34 -4.06 8.08
CA GLY A 139 1.78 -5.38 8.38
C GLY A 139 0.45 -5.60 7.68
N GLU A 140 -0.43 -4.61 7.73
CA GLU A 140 -1.71 -4.69 7.04
C GLU A 140 -1.52 -4.73 5.53
N PHE A 141 -0.55 -3.98 5.02
CA PHE A 141 -0.24 -4.00 3.61
C PHE A 141 0.18 -5.40 3.15
N ILE A 142 1.10 -6.02 3.88
CA ILE A 142 1.58 -7.36 3.50
C ILE A 142 0.42 -8.36 3.50
N LYS A 143 -0.41 -8.31 4.51
CA LYS A 143 -1.55 -9.23 4.61
C LYS A 143 -2.49 -9.07 3.41
N SER A 144 -2.87 -7.84 3.11
CA SER A 144 -3.76 -7.56 1.99
C SER A 144 -3.11 -7.93 0.66
N PHE A 145 -1.83 -7.64 0.52
CA PHE A 145 -1.09 -7.93 -0.68
C PHE A 145 -1.03 -9.43 -0.95
N GLN A 146 -0.73 -10.23 0.06
CA GLN A 146 -0.67 -11.67 -0.09
C GLN A 146 -2.03 -12.24 -0.45
N GLU A 147 -3.09 -11.73 0.16
CA GLU A 147 -4.44 -12.16 -0.17
C GLU A 147 -4.80 -11.85 -1.62
N ARG A 148 -4.44 -10.66 -2.08
CA ARG A 148 -4.75 -10.27 -3.45
C ARG A 148 -3.95 -11.05 -4.48
N LEU A 149 -2.72 -11.40 -4.18
CA LEU A 149 -1.91 -12.19 -5.08
C LEU A 149 -2.46 -13.60 -5.26
N GLN A 150 -3.13 -14.12 -4.27
CA GLN A 150 -3.70 -15.46 -4.33
C GLN A 150 -5.02 -15.52 -5.07
N GLN A 151 -5.64 -14.38 -5.35
CA GLN A 151 -6.90 -14.35 -6.06
C GLN A 151 -6.68 -14.57 -7.56
N PRO A 152 -7.66 -15.14 -8.26
CA PRO A 152 -7.57 -15.27 -9.70
C PRO A 152 -7.40 -13.89 -10.31
N SER A 153 -6.45 -13.77 -11.20
CA SER A 153 -6.14 -12.45 -11.67
C SER A 153 -7.04 -11.94 -12.74
N GLU A 154 -7.35 -12.66 -13.69
CA GLU A 154 -7.96 -12.15 -14.82
C GLU A 154 -8.94 -11.11 -14.66
N GLY A 155 -9.50 -10.72 -15.68
CA GLY A 155 -10.36 -9.61 -15.69
C GLY A 155 -11.51 -9.67 -14.76
N SER A 156 -11.75 -10.82 -14.30
CA SER A 156 -12.82 -10.94 -13.35
C SER A 156 -12.61 -10.05 -12.17
N SER A 157 -11.45 -9.59 -12.01
CA SER A 157 -11.21 -8.82 -10.83
C SER A 157 -12.09 -7.61 -10.74
N GLU A 158 -12.38 -6.98 -11.84
CA GLU A 158 -13.15 -5.82 -11.66
C GLU A 158 -14.56 -6.12 -11.32
N THR A 159 -15.06 -7.23 -11.70
CA THR A 159 -16.39 -7.46 -11.25
C THR A 159 -16.42 -7.74 -9.80
N ARG A 160 -15.35 -8.31 -9.29
CA ARG A 160 -15.42 -8.60 -7.94
C ARG A 160 -15.37 -7.52 -7.06
N GLU A 161 -14.68 -6.52 -7.40
CA GLU A 161 -14.59 -5.51 -6.49
C GLU A 161 -15.86 -4.87 -6.24
N VAL A 162 -16.78 -5.11 -7.04
CA VAL A 162 -18.00 -4.56 -6.76
C VAL A 162 -18.57 -5.09 -5.53
N LYS A 163 -18.30 -6.18 -5.24
CA LYS A 163 -18.83 -6.65 -4.11
C LYS A 163 -18.25 -6.43 -2.92
N PRO A 164 -18.10 -5.99 -2.63
CA PRO A 164 -17.58 -5.90 -1.55
C PRO A 164 -17.84 -6.10 -0.47
N ILE A 165 -17.93 -6.07 -0.37
CA ILE A 165 -17.97 -6.36 0.42
C ILE A 165 -18.28 -6.66 1.25
N LYS A 166 -18.51 -6.85 1.40
CA LYS A 166 -18.89 -7.30 2.28
C LYS A 166 -18.67 -7.38 3.26
N ALA A 167 -18.55 -7.05 3.18
CA ALA A 167 -18.46 -7.20 4.03
C ALA A 167 -18.55 -7.49 4.89
N GLY A 168 -18.53 -7.45 4.80
CA GLY A 168 -18.77 -7.68 5.66
C GLY A 168 -18.92 -8.38 6.06
N SER A 169 -19.08 -8.56 5.75
CA SER A 169 -19.35 -9.26 6.14
C SER A 169 -19.26 -10.05 6.44
N MET A 170 -19.18 -10.00 6.21
CA MET A 170 -19.21 -10.63 6.56
C MET A 170 -19.22 -11.32 6.80
N ALA A 171 -19.38 -11.22 6.45
CA ALA A 171 -19.57 -11.79 6.67
C ALA A 171 -19.63 -12.53 6.67
N TRP A 172 -19.56 -12.50 6.50
CA TRP A 172 -19.70 -13.05 6.62
C TRP A 172 -19.75 -13.78 6.63
N GLU A 173 -19.70 -13.89 6.16
CA GLU A 173 -19.92 -14.50 6.19
C GLU A 173 -19.84 -15.18 6.16
N ALA A 174 -20.19 -15.11 5.95
CA ALA A 174 -20.36 -15.62 5.94
C ALA A 174 -20.28 -16.22 5.70
N ALA A 175 -20.27 -16.03 5.50
CA ALA A 175 -20.39 -16.41 5.40
C ALA A 175 -20.22 -17.08 5.18
N LYS A 176 -20.16 -17.09 5.06
CA LYS A 176 -20.25 -17.56 5.08
C LYS A 176 -20.33 -18.20 5.08
N GLY A 177 -20.38 -18.13 4.79
CA GLY A 177 -20.63 -18.43 4.94
C GLY A 177 -20.80 -18.91 4.75
N VAL A 178 -20.84 -18.74 4.59
CA VAL A 178 -21.14 -18.86 4.60
C VAL A 178 -21.25 -19.25 4.38
N PHE A 179 -21.12 -19.25 4.16
CA PHE A 179 -21.32 -19.34 4.30
C PHE A 179 -21.44 -19.97 4.24
N ARG A 180 -21.59 -20.17 3.98
CA ARG A 180 -21.85 -20.67 4.06
C ARG A 180 -22.19 -21.44 4.01
N GLY A 181 -22.25 -21.37 3.77
CA GLY A 181 -22.71 -21.82 3.75
C GLY A 181 -23.11 -22.41 3.42
N LYS A 182 -23.35 -22.57 3.23
CA LYS A 182 -23.77 -22.90 3.07
C LYS A 182 -23.98 -23.20 2.68
N SER A 183 -24.28 -23.04 2.34
CA SER A 183 -24.52 -23.25 2.18
C SER A 183 -24.49 -23.45 2.21
#